data_8316d1628bb1c2678d45338ba07e91e5
#
_entry.id   8316d1628bb1c2678d45338ba07e91e5
#
_cell.length_a   1.000
_cell.length_b   1.000
_cell.length_c   1.000
_cell.angle_alpha   90.00
_cell.angle_beta   90.00
_cell.angle_gamma   90.00
#
_symmetry.space_group_name_H-M   'P 1'
#
loop_
_entity.id
_entity.type
_entity.pdbx_description
1 polymer ?
#
loop_
_entity_poly.entity_id
_entity_poly.type
_entity_poly.pdbx_seq_one_letter_code
_entity_poly.pdbx_strand_id
1 'polypeptide(L)'
;MIVENSVQLEEFKRTYDTEDCILIPIQCDDNKHPCDTKLSLLYVSIKDKEFILPFNHSESLNLPEEYLNKIKSSNKKYTYDKKKLLHFVNWKNVIDLNLNYYMNKNEPFYIEDITTAAHRFFYSRFYNQDNINTIIPIMKHLESCRKLTKLFKEKNEILFDCVNLSYNNKILENLQYIESNGLQTLNGMVYSEYNPYTSTGRPSNRFGGINFAALNKKDGSRKPFVSRFEDGVLVEMDYDGYHLRLIADKVGYEFPEGSVHEYMAKFYSCSYKESKQKSFQYLYGGIPIEVVQLNPFFSKVYDFIEYFWKVYKEKDFVKSDIYNKKIYKKNLSDMNKNKLFNYFIQLMETENNMKMLTSLIPQLDGYDSKLILYSYDSFLFDFNIDDGLDYLKKVKNVIEQNGKYPVKVGWGNSYHDMKDITEKFVD
;
A
#
# COMPACT_ATOMS: atom_id res chain seq x y z
N MET A 1 23.37 10.31 -22.44
CA MET A 1 24.77 10.23 -21.92
C MET A 1 24.80 9.18 -20.83
N ILE A 2 25.79 8.29 -20.83
CA ILE A 2 26.06 7.37 -19.72
C ILE A 2 26.99 8.12 -18.76
N VAL A 3 26.65 8.09 -17.45
CA VAL A 3 27.38 8.84 -16.41
C VAL A 3 28.34 7.87 -15.72
N GLU A 4 29.62 7.91 -16.12
CA GLU A 4 30.64 6.96 -15.65
C GLU A 4 31.81 7.64 -14.89
N ASN A 5 31.82 8.96 -14.85
CA ASN A 5 32.91 9.73 -14.21
C ASN A 5 32.40 11.03 -13.59
N SER A 6 33.25 11.70 -12.83
CA SER A 6 32.92 12.92 -12.09
C SER A 6 32.48 14.09 -12.98
N VAL A 7 33.06 14.24 -14.19
CA VAL A 7 32.72 15.34 -15.11
C VAL A 7 31.29 15.16 -15.62
N GLN A 8 30.96 13.95 -16.06
CA GLN A 8 29.62 13.61 -16.53
C GLN A 8 28.60 13.69 -15.39
N LEU A 9 28.98 13.34 -14.18
CA LEU A 9 28.12 13.45 -12.99
C LEU A 9 27.82 14.91 -12.67
N GLU A 10 28.79 15.81 -12.76
CA GLU A 10 28.55 17.24 -12.55
C GLU A 10 27.66 17.85 -13.66
N GLU A 11 27.82 17.42 -14.90
CA GLU A 11 26.90 17.84 -15.99
C GLU A 11 25.47 17.35 -15.73
N PHE A 12 25.33 16.10 -15.32
CA PHE A 12 24.02 15.54 -14.91
C PHE A 12 23.41 16.36 -13.78
N LYS A 13 24.12 16.61 -12.70
CA LYS A 13 23.63 17.35 -11.53
C LYS A 13 23.15 18.75 -11.90
N ARG A 14 23.93 19.50 -12.67
CA ARG A 14 23.55 20.85 -13.12
C ARG A 14 22.20 20.87 -13.82
N THR A 15 21.90 19.85 -14.63
CA THR A 15 20.62 19.75 -15.35
C THR A 15 19.53 19.25 -14.42
N TYR A 16 19.82 18.25 -13.59
CA TYR A 16 18.89 17.61 -12.66
C TYR A 16 18.40 18.54 -11.55
N ASP A 17 19.26 19.44 -11.08
CA ASP A 17 18.93 20.36 -9.99
C ASP A 17 18.03 21.53 -10.44
N THR A 18 17.89 21.76 -11.73
CA THR A 18 17.14 22.90 -12.28
C THR A 18 15.79 22.52 -12.89
N GLU A 19 15.57 21.26 -13.20
CA GLU A 19 14.42 20.85 -14.02
C GLU A 19 13.70 19.62 -13.48
N ASP A 20 12.40 19.53 -13.77
CA ASP A 20 11.62 18.32 -13.54
C ASP A 20 12.10 17.18 -14.44
N CYS A 21 12.01 15.93 -13.95
CA CYS A 21 12.51 14.78 -14.68
C CYS A 21 11.60 13.57 -14.61
N ILE A 22 11.76 12.67 -15.58
CA ILE A 22 11.17 11.32 -15.57
C ILE A 22 12.27 10.33 -15.22
N LEU A 23 11.98 9.46 -14.27
CA LEU A 23 12.88 8.44 -13.73
C LEU A 23 12.36 7.04 -14.03
N ILE A 24 13.24 6.16 -14.52
CA ILE A 24 12.91 4.74 -14.70
C ILE A 24 14.01 3.90 -14.03
N PRO A 25 13.74 3.30 -12.86
CA PRO A 25 14.68 2.39 -12.22
C PRO A 25 14.67 1.04 -12.91
N ILE A 26 15.84 0.48 -13.17
CA ILE A 26 16.05 -0.86 -13.71
C ILE A 26 16.81 -1.66 -12.65
N GLN A 27 16.13 -2.55 -11.96
CA GLN A 27 16.75 -3.44 -10.97
C GLN A 27 17.51 -4.57 -11.66
N CYS A 28 18.47 -5.17 -10.96
CA CYS A 28 19.29 -6.24 -11.53
C CYS A 28 18.47 -7.47 -11.96
N ASP A 29 17.41 -7.79 -11.21
CA ASP A 29 16.54 -8.93 -11.47
C ASP A 29 15.07 -8.55 -11.26
N ASP A 30 14.28 -8.50 -12.34
CA ASP A 30 12.86 -8.14 -12.26
C ASP A 30 11.98 -9.24 -11.62
N ASN A 31 12.49 -10.45 -11.45
CA ASN A 31 11.77 -11.55 -10.78
C ASN A 31 11.91 -11.52 -9.26
N LYS A 32 12.81 -10.67 -8.72
CA LYS A 32 13.03 -10.52 -7.28
C LYS A 32 12.32 -9.31 -6.73
N HIS A 33 11.92 -9.39 -5.45
CA HIS A 33 11.47 -8.20 -4.73
C HIS A 33 12.60 -7.14 -4.70
N PRO A 34 12.31 -5.83 -4.80
CA PRO A 34 13.36 -4.79 -4.78
C PRO A 34 14.31 -4.86 -3.57
N CYS A 35 13.85 -5.38 -2.42
CA CYS A 35 14.70 -5.60 -1.24
C CYS A 35 15.67 -6.79 -1.38
N ASP A 36 15.41 -7.70 -2.33
CA ASP A 36 16.25 -8.89 -2.59
C ASP A 36 17.18 -8.71 -3.80
N THR A 37 17.22 -7.51 -4.35
CA THR A 37 18.04 -7.19 -5.52
C THR A 37 18.63 -5.79 -5.41
N LYS A 38 19.48 -5.42 -6.35
CA LYS A 38 20.09 -4.10 -6.43
C LYS A 38 19.59 -3.33 -7.65
N LEU A 39 19.85 -2.02 -7.66
CA LEU A 39 19.62 -1.18 -8.84
C LEU A 39 20.76 -1.43 -9.85
N SER A 40 20.40 -1.83 -11.07
CA SER A 40 21.36 -1.95 -12.17
C SER A 40 21.63 -0.60 -12.81
N LEU A 41 20.56 0.06 -13.28
CA LEU A 41 20.62 1.35 -13.97
C LEU A 41 19.51 2.27 -13.47
N LEU A 42 19.77 3.57 -13.47
CA LEU A 42 18.73 4.59 -13.36
C LEU A 42 18.72 5.42 -14.64
N TYR A 43 17.64 5.33 -15.41
CA TYR A 43 17.40 6.21 -16.53
C TYR A 43 16.72 7.49 -16.07
N VAL A 44 17.22 8.63 -16.58
CA VAL A 44 16.70 9.96 -16.26
C VAL A 44 16.49 10.76 -17.55
N SER A 45 15.24 11.18 -17.81
CA SER A 45 14.90 12.07 -18.93
C SER A 45 14.58 13.45 -18.40
N ILE A 46 15.30 14.47 -18.88
CA ILE A 46 15.16 15.87 -18.48
C ILE A 46 15.05 16.71 -19.75
N LYS A 47 13.84 17.24 -20.06
CA LYS A 47 13.58 17.92 -21.34
C LYS A 47 14.02 17.06 -22.54
N ASP A 48 15.02 17.53 -23.28
CA ASP A 48 15.57 16.84 -24.44
C ASP A 48 16.88 16.08 -24.18
N LYS A 49 17.30 16.05 -22.89
CA LYS A 49 18.48 15.31 -22.44
C LYS A 49 18.11 14.00 -21.79
N GLU A 50 18.95 13.00 -22.01
CA GLU A 50 18.81 11.66 -21.41
C GLU A 50 20.11 11.27 -20.74
N PHE A 51 19.99 10.72 -19.54
CA PHE A 51 21.11 10.23 -18.74
C PHE A 51 20.84 8.79 -18.30
N ILE A 52 21.89 8.00 -18.25
CA ILE A 52 21.88 6.67 -17.60
C ILE A 52 22.96 6.70 -16.52
N LEU A 53 22.55 6.40 -15.31
CA LEU A 53 23.41 6.25 -14.15
C LEU A 53 23.56 4.75 -13.86
N PRO A 54 24.72 4.15 -14.13
CA PRO A 54 24.98 2.74 -13.86
C PRO A 54 25.45 2.56 -12.40
N PHE A 55 24.92 1.51 -11.75
CA PHE A 55 25.29 1.14 -10.38
C PHE A 55 25.78 -0.31 -10.29
N ASN A 56 25.12 -1.24 -10.99
CA ASN A 56 25.47 -2.66 -11.03
C ASN A 56 25.27 -3.19 -12.44
N HIS A 57 26.05 -2.69 -13.41
CA HIS A 57 25.95 -3.11 -14.80
C HIS A 57 27.31 -3.49 -15.38
N SER A 58 27.36 -4.54 -16.20
CA SER A 58 28.61 -5.11 -16.71
C SER A 58 29.29 -4.30 -17.82
N GLU A 59 28.52 -3.48 -18.56
CA GLU A 59 29.06 -2.71 -19.72
C GLU A 59 29.61 -1.33 -19.35
N SER A 60 29.59 -0.92 -18.07
CA SER A 60 29.95 0.45 -17.70
C SER A 60 30.77 0.52 -16.41
N LEU A 61 31.45 1.65 -16.22
CA LEU A 61 32.00 2.01 -14.92
C LEU A 61 30.86 2.44 -14.01
N ASN A 62 30.60 1.60 -12.99
CA ASN A 62 29.48 1.81 -12.09
C ASN A 62 29.76 2.94 -11.11
N LEU A 63 28.75 3.77 -10.84
CA LEU A 63 28.77 4.75 -9.77
C LEU A 63 28.59 4.03 -8.43
N PRO A 64 29.23 4.50 -7.35
CA PRO A 64 28.94 4.01 -6.01
C PRO A 64 27.47 4.25 -5.63
N GLU A 65 26.79 3.26 -5.04
CA GLU A 65 25.37 3.35 -4.65
C GLU A 65 25.09 4.54 -3.72
N GLU A 66 26.04 4.94 -2.90
CA GLU A 66 25.93 6.12 -2.03
C GLU A 66 25.69 7.44 -2.78
N TYR A 67 26.00 7.52 -4.10
CA TYR A 67 25.65 8.68 -4.92
C TYR A 67 24.15 8.88 -5.05
N LEU A 68 23.35 7.82 -4.99
CA LEU A 68 21.88 7.93 -4.98
C LEU A 68 21.39 8.83 -3.85
N ASN A 69 22.03 8.75 -2.67
CA ASN A 69 21.68 9.59 -1.53
C ASN A 69 22.22 11.03 -1.64
N LYS A 70 23.24 11.25 -2.47
CA LYS A 70 23.83 12.59 -2.72
C LYS A 70 23.11 13.37 -3.80
N ILE A 71 22.35 12.70 -4.70
CA ILE A 71 21.55 13.33 -5.75
C ILE A 71 20.22 13.77 -5.14
N LYS A 72 20.16 14.98 -4.56
CA LYS A 72 18.96 15.58 -4.00
C LYS A 72 18.56 16.80 -4.82
N SER A 73 17.32 16.88 -5.22
CA SER A 73 16.75 18.03 -5.91
C SER A 73 15.35 18.31 -5.37
N SER A 74 14.98 19.60 -5.31
CA SER A 74 13.64 20.05 -4.92
C SER A 74 12.62 19.91 -6.07
N ASN A 75 13.08 19.72 -7.31
CA ASN A 75 12.23 19.59 -8.48
C ASN A 75 11.38 18.32 -8.46
N LYS A 76 10.28 18.34 -9.19
CA LYS A 76 9.39 17.18 -9.31
C LYS A 76 10.08 16.07 -10.08
N LYS A 77 9.95 14.87 -9.58
CA LYS A 77 10.44 13.64 -10.18
C LYS A 77 9.26 12.75 -10.49
N TYR A 78 9.08 12.38 -11.73
CA TYR A 78 8.01 11.53 -12.19
C TYR A 78 8.53 10.12 -12.46
N THR A 79 7.84 9.11 -11.98
CA THR A 79 8.18 7.71 -12.26
C THR A 79 6.90 6.90 -12.45
N TYR A 80 6.99 5.79 -13.16
CA TYR A 80 5.86 4.90 -13.36
C TYR A 80 5.52 4.09 -12.10
N ASP A 81 6.54 3.67 -11.35
CA ASP A 81 6.40 2.89 -10.10
C ASP A 81 7.27 3.54 -9.00
N LYS A 82 6.65 4.47 -8.28
CA LYS A 82 7.31 5.17 -7.17
C LYS A 82 7.71 4.21 -6.06
N LYS A 83 6.88 3.24 -5.75
CA LYS A 83 7.14 2.28 -4.67
C LYS A 83 8.41 1.48 -4.95
N LYS A 84 8.56 0.96 -6.20
CA LYS A 84 9.79 0.30 -6.66
C LYS A 84 11.01 1.22 -6.56
N LEU A 85 10.89 2.45 -7.00
CA LEU A 85 11.99 3.43 -6.93
C LEU A 85 12.42 3.70 -5.49
N LEU A 86 11.48 3.86 -4.57
CA LEU A 86 11.76 4.18 -3.17
C LEU A 86 12.46 3.07 -2.39
N HIS A 87 12.48 1.83 -2.89
CA HIS A 87 13.31 0.77 -2.31
C HIS A 87 14.81 1.00 -2.56
N PHE A 88 15.16 1.76 -3.60
CA PHE A 88 16.56 2.05 -3.93
C PHE A 88 17.01 3.45 -3.50
N VAL A 89 16.08 4.40 -3.35
CA VAL A 89 16.39 5.81 -3.09
C VAL A 89 15.47 6.41 -2.02
N ASN A 90 16.03 7.26 -1.16
CA ASN A 90 15.24 8.03 -0.20
C ASN A 90 15.03 9.47 -0.74
N TRP A 91 14.25 9.60 -1.81
CA TRP A 91 14.01 10.89 -2.43
C TRP A 91 12.61 11.44 -2.10
N LYS A 92 12.56 12.74 -1.87
CA LYS A 92 11.30 13.49 -1.74
C LYS A 92 10.84 13.98 -3.12
N ASN A 93 9.59 14.45 -3.20
CA ASN A 93 8.98 15.00 -4.42
C ASN A 93 8.91 14.03 -5.62
N VAL A 94 8.86 12.73 -5.34
CA VAL A 94 8.61 11.70 -6.37
C VAL A 94 7.12 11.53 -6.55
N ILE A 95 6.66 11.62 -7.79
CA ILE A 95 5.27 11.51 -8.21
C ILE A 95 5.09 10.24 -9.02
N ASP A 96 4.12 9.41 -8.66
CA ASP A 96 3.80 8.19 -9.37
C ASP A 96 2.80 8.46 -10.49
N LEU A 97 3.19 8.16 -11.72
CA LEU A 97 2.36 8.36 -12.91
C LEU A 97 1.19 7.38 -12.98
N ASN A 98 1.41 6.12 -12.57
CA ASN A 98 0.38 5.10 -12.57
C ASN A 98 -0.70 5.41 -11.53
N LEU A 99 -0.29 5.85 -10.33
CA LEU A 99 -1.25 6.26 -9.30
C LEU A 99 -2.03 7.51 -9.71
N ASN A 100 -1.39 8.49 -10.35
CA ASN A 100 -2.10 9.64 -10.91
C ASN A 100 -3.16 9.21 -11.93
N TYR A 101 -2.81 8.33 -12.85
CA TYR A 101 -3.78 7.80 -13.82
C TYR A 101 -4.93 7.06 -13.13
N TYR A 102 -4.59 6.19 -12.18
CA TYR A 102 -5.57 5.44 -11.41
C TYR A 102 -6.54 6.35 -10.63
N MET A 103 -6.05 7.42 -10.00
CA MET A 103 -6.89 8.38 -9.28
C MET A 103 -7.84 9.13 -10.22
N ASN A 104 -7.43 9.38 -11.46
CA ASN A 104 -8.23 10.05 -12.48
C ASN A 104 -9.21 9.13 -13.22
N LYS A 105 -8.82 7.87 -13.46
CA LYS A 105 -9.58 6.93 -14.30
C LYS A 105 -10.19 5.75 -13.55
N ASN A 106 -9.78 5.52 -12.31
CA ASN A 106 -10.13 4.37 -11.46
C ASN A 106 -9.75 3.01 -12.09
N GLU A 107 -8.71 3.02 -12.89
CA GLU A 107 -8.07 1.85 -13.50
C GLU A 107 -6.55 2.08 -13.56
N PRO A 108 -5.71 1.06 -13.41
CA PRO A 108 -4.26 1.24 -13.52
C PRO A 108 -3.88 1.58 -14.97
N PHE A 109 -2.80 2.34 -15.12
CA PHE A 109 -2.18 2.57 -16.43
C PHE A 109 -1.33 1.37 -16.79
N TYR A 110 -1.82 0.57 -17.73
CA TYR A 110 -1.06 -0.58 -18.21
C TYR A 110 0.00 -0.13 -19.23
N ILE A 111 1.23 -0.45 -18.93
CA ILE A 111 2.32 -0.40 -19.90
C ILE A 111 2.24 -1.72 -20.65
N GLU A 112 1.81 -1.71 -21.92
CA GLU A 112 2.07 -2.87 -22.77
C GLU A 112 3.54 -3.19 -22.68
N ASP A 113 3.89 -4.47 -22.74
CA ASP A 113 5.21 -5.09 -22.52
C ASP A 113 6.37 -4.46 -23.31
N ILE A 114 6.49 -3.13 -23.28
CA ILE A 114 7.54 -2.36 -23.96
C ILE A 114 8.91 -2.69 -23.37
N THR A 115 8.97 -2.93 -22.06
CA THR A 115 10.18 -3.36 -21.36
C THR A 115 10.57 -4.78 -21.73
N THR A 116 9.60 -5.70 -21.88
CA THR A 116 9.86 -7.09 -22.24
C THR A 116 10.28 -7.28 -23.69
N ALA A 117 10.02 -6.31 -24.59
CA ALA A 117 10.55 -6.42 -25.96
C ALA A 117 12.09 -6.37 -25.98
N ALA A 118 12.72 -5.59 -25.10
CA ALA A 118 14.17 -5.63 -24.91
C ALA A 118 14.63 -6.94 -24.30
N HIS A 119 13.84 -7.51 -23.40
CA HIS A 119 14.15 -8.76 -22.70
C HIS A 119 13.86 -10.01 -23.54
N ARG A 120 12.85 -10.01 -24.43
CA ARG A 120 12.45 -11.21 -25.20
C ARG A 120 13.61 -11.88 -25.92
N PHE A 121 14.51 -11.13 -26.51
CA PHE A 121 15.68 -11.69 -27.19
C PHE A 121 16.65 -12.34 -26.21
N PHE A 122 16.85 -11.74 -25.04
CA PHE A 122 17.76 -12.26 -24.02
C PHE A 122 17.12 -13.37 -23.19
N TYR A 123 15.83 -13.28 -22.85
CA TYR A 123 15.11 -14.36 -22.16
C TYR A 123 15.12 -15.67 -22.95
N SER A 124 15.08 -15.65 -24.27
CA SER A 124 15.17 -16.87 -25.07
C SER A 124 16.53 -17.57 -24.98
N ARG A 125 17.60 -16.83 -24.61
CA ARG A 125 18.98 -17.34 -24.51
C ARG A 125 19.46 -17.53 -23.07
N PHE A 126 18.94 -16.74 -22.15
CA PHE A 126 19.38 -16.69 -20.76
C PHE A 126 18.21 -16.92 -19.78
N TYR A 127 17.24 -17.72 -20.20
CA TYR A 127 16.11 -18.11 -19.38
C TYR A 127 16.63 -18.70 -18.06
N ASN A 128 16.14 -18.20 -16.92
CA ASN A 128 16.59 -18.51 -15.55
C ASN A 128 17.97 -17.96 -15.13
N GLN A 129 18.53 -17.01 -15.84
CA GLN A 129 19.72 -16.34 -15.34
C GLN A 129 19.33 -15.24 -14.33
N ASP A 130 19.87 -15.35 -13.12
CA ASP A 130 19.76 -14.29 -12.10
C ASP A 130 20.41 -12.98 -12.57
N ASN A 131 19.86 -11.85 -12.15
CA ASN A 131 20.39 -10.52 -12.42
C ASN A 131 20.56 -10.19 -13.93
N ILE A 132 19.65 -10.70 -14.77
CA ILE A 132 19.74 -10.57 -16.24
C ILE A 132 19.89 -9.09 -16.70
N ASN A 133 19.31 -8.12 -15.98
CA ASN A 133 19.40 -6.71 -16.34
C ASN A 133 20.79 -6.10 -16.15
N THR A 134 21.73 -6.83 -15.55
CA THR A 134 23.13 -6.39 -15.45
C THR A 134 23.94 -6.69 -16.69
N ILE A 135 23.45 -7.57 -17.57
CA ILE A 135 24.14 -8.04 -18.80
C ILE A 135 23.40 -7.68 -20.10
N ILE A 136 22.11 -7.29 -20.01
CA ILE A 136 21.39 -6.76 -21.19
C ILE A 136 22.07 -5.45 -21.62
N PRO A 137 22.48 -5.29 -22.89
CA PRO A 137 23.17 -4.09 -23.33
C PRO A 137 22.43 -2.80 -22.94
N ILE A 138 23.17 -1.82 -22.42
CA ILE A 138 22.62 -0.52 -21.98
C ILE A 138 21.78 0.13 -23.08
N MET A 139 22.19 -0.01 -24.34
CA MET A 139 21.44 0.53 -25.47
C MET A 139 20.05 -0.09 -25.62
N LYS A 140 19.85 -1.36 -25.22
CA LYS A 140 18.52 -2.01 -25.23
C LYS A 140 17.63 -1.49 -24.11
N HIS A 141 18.19 -1.27 -22.93
CA HIS A 141 17.49 -0.59 -21.86
C HIS A 141 17.11 0.84 -22.26
N LEU A 142 18.02 1.58 -22.89
CA LEU A 142 17.77 2.93 -23.36
C LEU A 142 16.62 2.99 -24.39
N GLU A 143 16.60 2.07 -25.36
CA GLU A 143 15.50 1.97 -26.34
C GLU A 143 14.14 1.77 -25.65
N SER A 144 14.08 0.90 -24.63
CA SER A 144 12.86 0.64 -23.86
C SER A 144 12.45 1.87 -23.05
N CYS A 145 13.39 2.51 -22.36
CA CYS A 145 13.13 3.72 -21.58
C CYS A 145 12.64 4.88 -22.45
N ARG A 146 13.19 5.05 -23.66
CA ARG A 146 12.72 6.05 -24.63
C ARG A 146 11.28 5.81 -25.06
N LYS A 147 10.93 4.56 -25.36
CA LYS A 147 9.54 4.19 -25.70
C LYS A 147 8.58 4.51 -24.56
N LEU A 148 8.95 4.16 -23.33
CA LEU A 148 8.14 4.48 -22.14
C LEU A 148 8.00 5.98 -21.93
N THR A 149 9.10 6.72 -21.99
CA THR A 149 9.09 8.17 -21.82
C THR A 149 8.24 8.88 -22.89
N LYS A 150 8.32 8.40 -24.14
CA LYS A 150 7.47 8.89 -25.23
C LYS A 150 5.99 8.62 -24.93
N LEU A 151 5.64 7.40 -24.51
CA LEU A 151 4.28 7.04 -24.13
C LEU A 151 3.76 7.92 -22.99
N PHE A 152 4.57 8.20 -21.96
CA PHE A 152 4.19 9.09 -20.87
C PHE A 152 3.93 10.51 -21.36
N LYS A 153 4.79 11.05 -22.22
CA LYS A 153 4.63 12.40 -22.79
C LYS A 153 3.38 12.50 -23.68
N GLU A 154 3.04 11.47 -24.44
CA GLU A 154 1.82 11.40 -25.27
C GLU A 154 0.53 11.37 -24.43
N LYS A 155 0.58 10.86 -23.20
CA LYS A 155 -0.53 10.83 -22.23
C LYS A 155 -0.48 11.96 -21.21
N ASN A 156 0.26 13.02 -21.49
CA ASN A 156 0.64 14.09 -20.56
C ASN A 156 -0.53 14.65 -19.73
N GLU A 157 -1.65 15.02 -20.36
CA GLU A 157 -2.80 15.64 -19.66
C GLU A 157 -3.36 14.80 -18.51
N ILE A 158 -3.23 13.46 -18.58
CA ILE A 158 -3.78 12.57 -17.59
C ILE A 158 -2.73 12.13 -16.57
N LEU A 159 -1.53 11.77 -17.05
CA LEU A 159 -0.48 11.21 -16.20
C LEU A 159 0.17 12.25 -15.30
N PHE A 160 0.30 13.49 -15.78
CA PHE A 160 0.96 14.57 -15.05
C PHE A 160 -0.02 15.50 -14.31
N ASP A 161 -1.33 15.27 -14.44
CA ASP A 161 -2.35 15.93 -13.63
C ASP A 161 -2.36 15.35 -12.21
N CYS A 162 -1.78 16.08 -11.27
CA CYS A 162 -1.58 15.65 -9.89
C CYS A 162 -2.85 15.87 -9.05
N VAL A 163 -3.87 15.07 -9.25
CA VAL A 163 -5.06 15.05 -8.38
C VAL A 163 -4.68 14.46 -7.01
N ASN A 164 -5.02 15.18 -5.93
CA ASN A 164 -4.76 14.75 -4.55
C ASN A 164 -3.30 14.34 -4.27
N LEU A 165 -2.36 15.18 -4.67
CA LEU A 165 -0.92 14.89 -4.61
C LEU A 165 -0.44 14.43 -3.21
N SER A 166 -0.99 15.00 -2.13
CA SER A 166 -0.60 14.62 -0.77
C SER A 166 -0.98 13.18 -0.43
N TYR A 167 -2.17 12.74 -0.83
CA TYR A 167 -2.61 11.35 -0.65
C TYR A 167 -1.80 10.40 -1.53
N ASN A 168 -1.65 10.74 -2.81
CA ASN A 168 -0.91 9.92 -3.76
C ASN A 168 0.53 9.68 -3.32
N ASN A 169 1.18 10.70 -2.77
CA ASN A 169 2.53 10.54 -2.25
C ASN A 169 2.57 9.65 -1.02
N LYS A 170 1.61 9.77 -0.10
CA LYS A 170 1.65 9.08 1.18
C LYS A 170 1.25 7.61 1.11
N ILE A 171 0.27 7.24 0.28
CA ILE A 171 -0.14 5.83 0.17
C ILE A 171 1.03 4.93 -0.27
N LEU A 172 1.78 5.32 -1.28
CA LEU A 172 2.90 4.52 -1.79
C LEU A 172 4.09 4.54 -0.84
N GLU A 173 4.36 5.67 -0.17
CA GLU A 173 5.40 5.77 0.86
C GLU A 173 5.09 4.87 2.06
N ASN A 174 3.84 4.88 2.54
CA ASN A 174 3.41 4.02 3.65
C ASN A 174 3.53 2.53 3.29
N LEU A 175 3.09 2.15 2.09
CA LEU A 175 3.16 0.75 1.64
C LEU A 175 4.61 0.30 1.43
N GLN A 176 5.45 1.14 0.82
CA GLN A 176 6.87 0.85 0.64
C GLN A 176 7.59 0.70 1.98
N TYR A 177 7.28 1.56 2.98
CA TYR A 177 7.84 1.43 4.32
C TYR A 177 7.56 0.04 4.92
N ILE A 178 6.31 -0.43 4.83
CA ILE A 178 5.91 -1.75 5.35
C ILE A 178 6.61 -2.87 4.57
N GLU A 179 6.64 -2.79 3.24
CA GLU A 179 7.32 -3.77 2.39
C GLU A 179 8.81 -3.88 2.71
N SER A 180 9.50 -2.73 2.92
CA SER A 180 10.94 -2.72 3.19
C SER A 180 11.32 -3.36 4.53
N ASN A 181 10.39 -3.41 5.48
CA ASN A 181 10.63 -4.06 6.76
C ASN A 181 10.62 -5.60 6.66
N GLY A 182 9.84 -6.18 5.72
CA GLY A 182 9.75 -7.62 5.53
C GLY A 182 9.33 -8.41 6.76
N LEU A 183 9.11 -9.71 6.57
CA LEU A 183 8.77 -10.66 7.63
C LEU A 183 9.90 -11.70 7.75
N GLN A 184 10.37 -11.92 8.99
CA GLN A 184 11.33 -12.98 9.26
C GLN A 184 10.64 -14.34 9.23
N THR A 185 11.25 -15.28 8.54
CA THR A 185 10.87 -16.70 8.58
C THR A 185 12.05 -17.55 9.02
N LEU A 186 11.79 -18.81 9.30
CA LEU A 186 12.86 -19.79 9.61
C LEU A 186 13.88 -19.95 8.48
N ASN A 187 13.52 -19.56 7.25
CA ASN A 187 14.37 -19.70 6.03
C ASN A 187 14.92 -18.35 5.55
N GLY A 188 14.76 -17.26 6.29
CA GLY A 188 15.18 -15.91 5.93
C GLY A 188 14.03 -14.91 5.80
N MET A 189 14.32 -13.76 5.24
CA MET A 189 13.33 -12.69 5.07
C MET A 189 12.42 -12.96 3.87
N VAL A 190 11.15 -12.59 4.01
CA VAL A 190 10.20 -12.49 2.89
C VAL A 190 9.52 -11.13 2.92
N TYR A 191 9.13 -10.63 1.76
CA TYR A 191 8.58 -9.29 1.62
C TYR A 191 7.15 -9.33 1.09
N SER A 192 6.29 -8.47 1.64
CA SER A 192 4.98 -8.20 1.06
C SER A 192 5.14 -7.30 -0.17
N GLU A 193 4.25 -7.44 -1.14
CA GLU A 193 4.17 -6.56 -2.29
C GLU A 193 2.73 -6.11 -2.49
N TYR A 194 2.45 -4.86 -2.14
CA TYR A 194 1.10 -4.31 -2.18
C TYR A 194 0.73 -3.78 -3.56
N ASN A 195 -0.47 -4.14 -4.01
CA ASN A 195 -1.11 -3.55 -5.17
C ASN A 195 -2.22 -2.58 -4.72
N PRO A 196 -2.04 -1.25 -4.84
CA PRO A 196 -3.05 -0.27 -4.47
C PRO A 196 -4.12 -0.05 -5.56
N TYR A 197 -3.96 -0.63 -6.76
CA TYR A 197 -4.78 -0.36 -7.93
C TYR A 197 -6.03 -1.25 -8.02
N THR A 198 -6.69 -1.46 -6.90
CA THR A 198 -7.96 -2.21 -6.82
C THR A 198 -9.15 -1.29 -7.00
N SER A 199 -10.34 -1.82 -7.30
CA SER A 199 -11.55 -1.02 -7.53
C SER A 199 -11.89 -0.07 -6.38
N THR A 200 -11.58 -0.46 -5.14
CA THR A 200 -11.81 0.33 -3.91
C THR A 200 -10.55 1.01 -3.39
N GLY A 201 -9.40 0.83 -4.04
CA GLY A 201 -8.10 1.28 -3.53
C GLY A 201 -7.57 0.48 -2.34
N ARG A 202 -8.30 -0.53 -1.87
CA ARG A 202 -7.88 -1.41 -0.77
C ARG A 202 -6.65 -2.20 -1.20
N PRO A 203 -5.47 -1.98 -0.61
CA PRO A 203 -4.26 -2.66 -1.04
C PRO A 203 -4.37 -4.17 -0.89
N SER A 204 -3.99 -4.89 -1.93
CA SER A 204 -3.93 -6.35 -1.92
C SER A 204 -2.50 -6.80 -2.23
N ASN A 205 -2.11 -7.99 -1.76
CA ASN A 205 -0.82 -8.56 -2.17
C ASN A 205 -0.88 -8.98 -3.65
N ARG A 206 0.20 -8.75 -4.38
CA ARG A 206 0.31 -9.13 -5.80
C ARG A 206 0.36 -10.64 -5.98
N PHE A 207 -0.12 -11.08 -7.17
CA PHE A 207 0.07 -12.45 -7.61
C PHE A 207 1.57 -12.72 -7.88
N GLY A 208 2.08 -13.84 -7.39
CA GLY A 208 3.51 -14.24 -7.48
C GLY A 208 4.26 -14.14 -6.15
N GLY A 209 3.73 -13.39 -5.18
CA GLY A 209 4.21 -13.38 -3.79
C GLY A 209 3.26 -14.11 -2.85
N ILE A 210 3.54 -14.02 -1.55
CA ILE A 210 2.66 -14.57 -0.50
C ILE A 210 1.43 -13.70 -0.37
N ASN A 211 0.24 -14.28 -0.50
CA ASN A 211 -1.01 -13.61 -0.16
C ASN A 211 -1.24 -13.69 1.35
N PHE A 212 -0.65 -12.76 2.09
CA PHE A 212 -0.73 -12.74 3.55
C PHE A 212 -2.16 -12.65 4.10
N ALA A 213 -3.06 -11.95 3.40
CA ALA A 213 -4.46 -11.84 3.79
C ALA A 213 -5.23 -13.17 3.69
N ALA A 214 -4.75 -14.11 2.89
CA ALA A 214 -5.34 -15.44 2.73
C ALA A 214 -4.76 -16.49 3.70
N LEU A 215 -3.72 -16.16 4.47
CA LEU A 215 -3.12 -17.10 5.42
C LEU A 215 -4.10 -17.43 6.56
N ASN A 216 -4.43 -18.71 6.68
CA ASN A 216 -5.40 -19.16 7.66
C ASN A 216 -4.76 -19.27 9.06
N LYS A 217 -5.46 -18.75 10.08
CA LYS A 217 -5.03 -18.84 11.49
C LYS A 217 -4.98 -20.30 12.03
N LYS A 218 -5.66 -21.27 11.37
CA LYS A 218 -5.86 -22.63 11.89
C LYS A 218 -5.08 -23.73 11.19
N ASP A 219 -4.61 -23.53 9.95
CA ASP A 219 -3.97 -24.58 9.14
C ASP A 219 -2.44 -24.63 9.28
N GLY A 220 -1.88 -23.74 10.11
CA GLY A 220 -0.42 -23.66 10.33
C GLY A 220 0.32 -22.85 9.28
N SER A 221 -0.33 -22.30 8.27
CA SER A 221 0.32 -21.45 7.23
C SER A 221 1.02 -20.21 7.80
N ARG A 222 0.65 -19.77 9.01
CA ARG A 222 1.27 -18.66 9.73
C ARG A 222 2.46 -19.06 10.61
N LYS A 223 2.73 -20.35 10.84
CA LYS A 223 3.82 -20.84 11.70
C LYS A 223 5.22 -20.40 11.29
N PRO A 224 5.58 -20.31 10.00
CA PRO A 224 6.92 -19.94 9.61
C PRO A 224 7.32 -18.51 9.98
N PHE A 225 6.35 -17.62 10.23
CA PHE A 225 6.64 -16.21 10.51
C PHE A 225 6.91 -16.00 12.00
N VAL A 226 8.11 -15.53 12.31
CA VAL A 226 8.66 -15.34 13.66
C VAL A 226 9.28 -13.95 13.81
N SER A 227 9.62 -13.56 15.03
CA SER A 227 10.38 -12.32 15.25
C SER A 227 11.81 -12.47 14.71
N ARG A 228 12.38 -11.35 14.21
CA ARG A 228 13.81 -11.22 13.87
C ARG A 228 14.70 -10.99 15.08
N PHE A 229 14.13 -10.59 16.19
CA PHE A 229 14.84 -10.32 17.44
C PHE A 229 14.89 -11.59 18.29
N GLU A 230 16.00 -11.81 19.01
CA GLU A 230 16.23 -13.02 19.80
C GLU A 230 15.14 -13.24 20.86
N ASP A 231 14.81 -12.18 21.61
CA ASP A 231 13.72 -12.18 22.60
C ASP A 231 12.46 -11.46 22.09
N GLY A 232 12.37 -11.20 20.80
CA GLY A 232 11.26 -10.47 20.22
C GLY A 232 10.01 -11.30 20.06
N VAL A 233 8.89 -10.60 19.83
CA VAL A 233 7.59 -11.22 19.60
C VAL A 233 6.86 -10.52 18.45
N LEU A 234 5.94 -11.25 17.85
CA LEU A 234 5.00 -10.64 16.89
C LEU A 234 3.79 -10.09 17.65
N VAL A 235 3.38 -8.87 17.30
CA VAL A 235 2.22 -8.18 17.89
C VAL A 235 1.25 -7.82 16.78
N GLU A 236 0.04 -8.39 16.81
CA GLU A 236 -1.06 -8.07 15.89
C GLU A 236 -2.03 -7.11 16.57
N MET A 237 -2.33 -5.99 15.93
CA MET A 237 -3.38 -5.04 16.33
C MET A 237 -4.50 -5.08 15.30
N ASP A 238 -5.67 -5.58 15.68
CA ASP A 238 -6.82 -5.88 14.81
C ASP A 238 -8.03 -5.07 15.29
N TYR A 239 -8.63 -4.24 14.45
CA TYR A 239 -9.76 -3.40 14.83
C TYR A 239 -11.00 -4.23 15.24
N ASP A 240 -11.62 -3.86 16.35
CA ASP A 240 -12.87 -4.49 16.81
C ASP A 240 -14.09 -3.88 16.13
N GLY A 241 -14.72 -4.64 15.23
CA GLY A 241 -15.93 -4.21 14.52
C GLY A 241 -15.72 -2.99 13.62
N TYR A 242 -14.58 -2.88 12.97
CA TYR A 242 -14.13 -1.67 12.29
C TYR A 242 -15.14 -1.10 11.29
N HIS A 243 -15.68 -1.90 10.37
CA HIS A 243 -16.67 -1.44 9.40
C HIS A 243 -17.96 -0.94 10.05
N LEU A 244 -18.39 -1.58 11.17
CA LEU A 244 -19.55 -1.10 11.92
C LEU A 244 -19.29 0.28 12.54
N ARG A 245 -18.08 0.50 13.08
CA ARG A 245 -17.69 1.78 13.66
C ARG A 245 -17.48 2.86 12.63
N LEU A 246 -16.85 2.54 11.48
CA LEU A 246 -16.69 3.50 10.38
C LEU A 246 -18.03 3.99 9.85
N ILE A 247 -19.00 3.09 9.65
CA ILE A 247 -20.31 3.50 9.15
C ILE A 247 -21.13 4.18 10.24
N ALA A 248 -20.98 3.82 11.51
CA ALA A 248 -21.61 4.51 12.64
C ALA A 248 -21.18 5.97 12.68
N ASP A 249 -19.86 6.22 12.58
CA ASP A 249 -19.30 7.57 12.46
C ASP A 249 -19.91 8.33 11.26
N LYS A 250 -20.00 7.67 10.10
CA LYS A 250 -20.56 8.25 8.88
C LYS A 250 -22.03 8.65 9.00
N VAL A 251 -22.84 7.86 9.71
CA VAL A 251 -24.29 8.11 9.86
C VAL A 251 -24.64 8.84 11.16
N GLY A 252 -23.63 9.27 11.94
CA GLY A 252 -23.83 9.97 13.21
C GLY A 252 -24.52 9.07 14.24
N TYR A 253 -24.04 7.84 14.41
CA TYR A 253 -24.48 6.91 15.44
C TYR A 253 -23.31 6.60 16.38
N GLU A 254 -23.55 6.65 17.68
CA GLU A 254 -22.56 6.28 18.70
C GLU A 254 -22.93 4.95 19.33
N PHE A 255 -22.01 3.99 19.23
CA PHE A 255 -22.14 2.74 19.98
C PHE A 255 -21.80 2.99 21.47
N PRO A 256 -22.42 2.26 22.40
CA PRO A 256 -21.97 2.22 23.78
C PRO A 256 -20.50 1.79 23.87
N GLU A 257 -19.85 2.14 24.99
CA GLU A 257 -18.50 1.65 25.29
C GLU A 257 -18.42 0.13 25.25
N GLY A 258 -17.26 -0.41 24.84
CA GLY A 258 -16.99 -1.82 24.74
C GLY A 258 -17.12 -2.40 23.33
N SER A 259 -17.30 -3.72 23.26
CA SER A 259 -17.36 -4.43 21.97
C SER A 259 -18.69 -4.21 21.25
N VAL A 260 -18.61 -3.73 20.00
CA VAL A 260 -19.80 -3.57 19.12
C VAL A 260 -20.51 -4.91 18.94
N HIS A 261 -19.76 -6.01 18.84
CA HIS A 261 -20.34 -7.33 18.63
C HIS A 261 -21.05 -7.87 19.88
N GLU A 262 -20.59 -7.52 21.08
CA GLU A 262 -21.31 -7.83 22.33
C GLU A 262 -22.60 -7.02 22.44
N TYR A 263 -22.55 -5.73 22.11
CA TYR A 263 -23.75 -4.90 22.06
C TYR A 263 -24.78 -5.48 21.09
N MET A 264 -24.36 -5.85 19.89
CA MET A 264 -25.24 -6.45 18.88
C MET A 264 -25.72 -7.85 19.28
N ALA A 265 -24.91 -8.63 20.03
CA ALA A 265 -25.31 -9.94 20.54
C ALA A 265 -26.51 -9.84 21.49
N LYS A 266 -26.54 -8.82 22.35
CA LYS A 266 -27.69 -8.53 23.23
C LYS A 266 -28.92 -8.17 22.40
N PHE A 267 -28.77 -7.34 21.38
CA PHE A 267 -29.86 -6.98 20.49
C PHE A 267 -30.42 -8.19 19.72
N TYR A 268 -29.58 -9.07 19.20
CA TYR A 268 -30.01 -10.26 18.46
C TYR A 268 -30.41 -11.43 19.36
N SER A 269 -30.20 -11.34 20.67
CA SER A 269 -30.37 -12.43 21.61
C SER A 269 -29.62 -13.71 21.19
N CYS A 270 -28.34 -13.57 20.85
CA CYS A 270 -27.48 -14.63 20.29
C CYS A 270 -26.05 -14.54 20.84
N SER A 271 -25.21 -15.53 20.52
CA SER A 271 -23.81 -15.54 20.91
C SER A 271 -23.00 -14.45 20.19
N TYR A 272 -21.84 -14.07 20.75
CA TYR A 272 -20.89 -13.15 20.15
C TYR A 272 -20.54 -13.55 18.70
N LYS A 273 -20.26 -14.83 18.48
CA LYS A 273 -19.90 -15.34 17.15
C LYS A 273 -21.04 -15.19 16.14
N GLU A 274 -22.25 -15.51 16.53
CA GLU A 274 -23.44 -15.34 15.68
C GLU A 274 -23.75 -13.87 15.45
N SER A 275 -23.58 -13.02 16.46
CA SER A 275 -23.73 -11.57 16.33
C SER A 275 -22.77 -11.00 15.29
N LYS A 276 -21.50 -11.39 15.33
CA LYS A 276 -20.50 -10.98 14.32
C LYS A 276 -20.95 -11.37 12.92
N GLN A 277 -21.37 -12.62 12.74
CA GLN A 277 -21.84 -13.12 11.43
C GLN A 277 -23.09 -12.40 10.94
N LYS A 278 -24.10 -12.21 11.79
CA LYS A 278 -25.35 -11.51 11.45
C LYS A 278 -25.08 -10.04 11.11
N SER A 279 -24.27 -9.34 11.90
CA SER A 279 -23.95 -7.94 11.66
C SER A 279 -23.28 -7.73 10.30
N PHE A 280 -22.33 -8.57 9.92
CA PHE A 280 -21.71 -8.51 8.61
C PHE A 280 -22.64 -8.95 7.49
N GLN A 281 -23.49 -9.96 7.72
CA GLN A 281 -24.50 -10.37 6.75
C GLN A 281 -25.47 -9.22 6.44
N TYR A 282 -25.94 -8.49 7.46
CA TYR A 282 -26.84 -7.34 7.26
C TYR A 282 -26.11 -6.16 6.62
N LEU A 283 -24.89 -5.89 7.05
CA LEU A 283 -24.10 -4.78 6.50
C LEU A 283 -23.81 -4.96 5.01
N TYR A 284 -23.48 -6.16 4.57
CA TYR A 284 -23.05 -6.43 3.20
C TYR A 284 -24.12 -7.05 2.31
N GLY A 285 -25.01 -7.84 2.85
CA GLY A 285 -26.05 -8.56 2.11
C GLY A 285 -27.37 -7.83 1.99
N GLY A 286 -27.58 -6.82 2.82
CA GLY A 286 -28.82 -6.05 2.92
C GLY A 286 -29.50 -6.24 4.27
N ILE A 287 -30.09 -5.15 4.76
CA ILE A 287 -30.69 -5.06 6.10
C ILE A 287 -32.16 -5.46 5.99
N PRO A 288 -32.63 -6.50 6.74
CA PRO A 288 -34.06 -6.85 6.79
C PRO A 288 -34.88 -5.70 7.38
N ILE A 289 -36.10 -5.52 6.90
CA ILE A 289 -36.97 -4.39 7.29
C ILE A 289 -37.29 -4.40 8.79
N GLU A 290 -37.42 -5.59 9.35
CA GLU A 290 -37.67 -5.77 10.78
C GLU A 290 -36.48 -5.27 11.63
N VAL A 291 -35.25 -5.47 11.14
CA VAL A 291 -34.03 -4.99 11.79
C VAL A 291 -33.94 -3.47 11.67
N VAL A 292 -34.32 -2.89 10.53
CA VAL A 292 -34.40 -1.45 10.32
C VAL A 292 -35.35 -0.80 11.31
N GLN A 293 -36.50 -1.42 11.56
CA GLN A 293 -37.53 -0.89 12.47
C GLN A 293 -37.12 -0.98 13.95
N LEU A 294 -36.35 -1.99 14.31
CA LEU A 294 -36.02 -2.29 15.72
C LEU A 294 -34.66 -1.74 16.19
N ASN A 295 -33.74 -1.47 15.27
CA ASN A 295 -32.39 -1.05 15.60
C ASN A 295 -32.04 0.33 15.02
N PRO A 296 -31.85 1.36 15.86
CA PRO A 296 -31.57 2.71 15.39
C PRO A 296 -30.29 2.84 14.52
N PHE A 297 -29.27 2.03 14.79
CA PHE A 297 -28.06 1.99 13.97
C PHE A 297 -28.38 1.53 12.55
N PHE A 298 -29.05 0.37 12.41
CA PHE A 298 -29.39 -0.15 11.10
C PHE A 298 -30.43 0.70 10.36
N SER A 299 -31.32 1.40 11.07
CA SER A 299 -32.20 2.39 10.47
C SER A 299 -31.41 3.50 9.76
N LYS A 300 -30.44 4.12 10.46
CA LYS A 300 -29.58 5.16 9.89
C LYS A 300 -28.73 4.66 8.74
N VAL A 301 -28.19 3.41 8.85
CA VAL A 301 -27.41 2.79 7.77
C VAL A 301 -28.26 2.52 6.54
N TYR A 302 -29.50 2.04 6.73
CA TYR A 302 -30.46 1.82 5.62
C TYR A 302 -30.76 3.13 4.88
N ASP A 303 -31.08 4.19 5.62
CA ASP A 303 -31.37 5.52 5.02
C ASP A 303 -30.14 6.05 4.24
N PHE A 304 -28.93 5.85 4.79
CA PHE A 304 -27.70 6.20 4.10
C PHE A 304 -27.50 5.40 2.81
N ILE A 305 -27.75 4.08 2.81
CA ILE A 305 -27.64 3.22 1.63
C ILE A 305 -28.61 3.69 0.53
N GLU A 306 -29.87 3.97 0.88
CA GLU A 306 -30.86 4.46 -0.08
C GLU A 306 -30.50 5.83 -0.67
N TYR A 307 -30.06 6.76 0.17
CA TYR A 307 -29.56 8.06 -0.26
C TYR A 307 -28.35 7.94 -1.19
N PHE A 308 -27.36 7.13 -0.79
CA PHE A 308 -26.12 6.94 -1.55
C PHE A 308 -26.39 6.27 -2.91
N TRP A 309 -27.31 5.31 -2.95
CA TRP A 309 -27.78 4.69 -4.19
C TRP A 309 -28.50 5.67 -5.12
N LYS A 310 -29.29 6.58 -4.58
CA LYS A 310 -29.93 7.66 -5.34
C LYS A 310 -28.88 8.56 -5.97
N VAL A 311 -27.90 9.03 -5.18
CA VAL A 311 -26.78 9.85 -5.67
C VAL A 311 -26.00 9.14 -6.78
N TYR A 312 -25.73 7.84 -6.63
CA TYR A 312 -25.06 7.04 -7.66
C TYR A 312 -25.85 6.97 -8.97
N LYS A 313 -27.16 6.85 -8.91
CA LYS A 313 -28.00 6.82 -10.13
C LYS A 313 -28.02 8.15 -10.88
N GLU A 314 -27.96 9.24 -10.16
CA GLU A 314 -28.07 10.62 -10.70
C GLU A 314 -26.72 11.17 -11.20
N LYS A 315 -25.59 10.70 -10.63
CA LYS A 315 -24.24 11.20 -10.94
C LYS A 315 -23.42 10.17 -11.69
N ASP A 316 -22.40 10.65 -12.43
CA ASP A 316 -21.45 9.78 -13.14
C ASP A 316 -20.43 9.12 -12.22
N PHE A 317 -20.32 9.58 -10.98
CA PHE A 317 -19.40 9.03 -9.99
C PHE A 317 -19.95 9.20 -8.56
N VAL A 318 -19.43 8.39 -7.65
CA VAL A 318 -19.45 8.60 -6.21
C VAL A 318 -18.03 8.92 -5.74
N LYS A 319 -17.90 9.64 -4.64
CA LYS A 319 -16.59 10.00 -4.10
C LYS A 319 -16.49 9.68 -2.62
N SER A 320 -15.26 9.42 -2.19
CA SER A 320 -14.92 9.27 -0.78
C SER A 320 -14.90 10.61 -0.05
N ASP A 321 -14.94 10.54 1.29
CA ASP A 321 -15.00 11.72 2.14
C ASP A 321 -13.62 12.28 2.50
N ILE A 322 -12.61 11.42 2.65
CA ILE A 322 -11.30 11.83 3.20
C ILE A 322 -10.41 12.41 2.09
N TYR A 323 -10.26 11.68 0.98
CA TYR A 323 -9.37 12.08 -0.10
C TYR A 323 -10.10 12.46 -1.39
N ASN A 324 -11.45 12.49 -1.38
CA ASN A 324 -12.28 12.78 -2.56
C ASN A 324 -12.00 11.87 -3.78
N LYS A 325 -11.56 10.62 -3.53
CA LYS A 325 -11.35 9.66 -4.60
C LYS A 325 -12.69 9.39 -5.30
N LYS A 326 -12.69 9.51 -6.62
CA LYS A 326 -13.87 9.26 -7.44
C LYS A 326 -13.90 7.81 -7.90
N ILE A 327 -15.05 7.16 -7.77
CA ILE A 327 -15.34 5.87 -8.39
C ILE A 327 -16.35 6.13 -9.49
N TYR A 328 -15.93 6.00 -10.74
CA TYR A 328 -16.76 6.30 -11.89
C TYR A 328 -17.72 5.16 -12.20
N LYS A 329 -18.96 5.52 -12.51
CA LYS A 329 -20.05 4.58 -12.85
C LYS A 329 -19.70 3.65 -14.01
N LYS A 330 -19.01 4.16 -15.04
CA LYS A 330 -18.54 3.38 -16.19
C LYS A 330 -17.59 2.23 -15.85
N ASN A 331 -16.90 2.31 -14.70
CA ASN A 331 -15.92 1.32 -14.25
C ASN A 331 -16.55 0.27 -13.31
N LEU A 332 -17.87 0.32 -13.11
CA LEU A 332 -18.59 -0.52 -12.17
C LEU A 332 -19.73 -1.25 -12.92
N SER A 333 -19.46 -2.45 -13.40
CA SER A 333 -20.50 -3.30 -14.00
C SER A 333 -21.38 -3.95 -12.94
N ASP A 334 -22.64 -4.25 -13.30
CA ASP A 334 -23.61 -5.01 -12.50
C ASP A 334 -23.75 -4.50 -11.05
N MET A 335 -23.79 -3.16 -10.90
CA MET A 335 -23.85 -2.52 -9.60
C MET A 335 -25.28 -2.57 -9.04
N ASN A 336 -25.37 -2.94 -7.76
CA ASN A 336 -26.55 -2.78 -6.93
C ASN A 336 -26.21 -2.00 -5.65
N LYS A 337 -27.22 -1.60 -4.89
CA LYS A 337 -27.04 -0.75 -3.72
C LYS A 337 -26.13 -1.36 -2.65
N ASN A 338 -26.22 -2.67 -2.41
CA ASN A 338 -25.41 -3.35 -1.40
C ASN A 338 -23.95 -3.47 -1.86
N LYS A 339 -23.72 -3.81 -3.12
CA LYS A 339 -22.36 -3.88 -3.71
C LYS A 339 -21.69 -2.50 -3.71
N LEU A 340 -22.43 -1.45 -4.05
CA LEU A 340 -21.94 -0.07 -4.00
C LEU A 340 -21.57 0.34 -2.57
N PHE A 341 -22.43 0.00 -1.61
CA PHE A 341 -22.18 0.28 -0.21
C PHE A 341 -20.94 -0.45 0.33
N ASN A 342 -20.76 -1.72 -0.07
CA ASN A 342 -19.55 -2.49 0.27
C ASN A 342 -18.27 -1.83 -0.29
N TYR A 343 -18.31 -1.35 -1.52
CA TYR A 343 -17.18 -0.62 -2.11
C TYR A 343 -16.89 0.66 -1.34
N PHE A 344 -17.94 1.39 -0.95
CA PHE A 344 -17.80 2.61 -0.17
C PHE A 344 -17.18 2.38 1.21
N ILE A 345 -17.61 1.35 1.95
CA ILE A 345 -17.03 1.01 3.25
C ILE A 345 -15.54 0.64 3.11
N GLN A 346 -15.19 -0.20 2.12
CA GLN A 346 -13.81 -0.59 1.87
C GLN A 346 -12.93 0.61 1.50
N LEU A 347 -13.49 1.56 0.76
CA LEU A 347 -12.79 2.81 0.43
C LEU A 347 -12.57 3.66 1.69
N MET A 348 -13.59 3.81 2.55
CA MET A 348 -13.48 4.50 3.84
C MET A 348 -12.41 3.86 4.73
N GLU A 349 -12.42 2.53 4.85
CA GLU A 349 -11.40 1.76 5.58
C GLU A 349 -10.00 2.09 5.08
N THR A 350 -9.79 1.97 3.77
CA THR A 350 -8.49 2.22 3.14
C THR A 350 -8.00 3.64 3.40
N GLU A 351 -8.85 4.64 3.18
CA GLU A 351 -8.47 6.03 3.34
C GLU A 351 -8.18 6.38 4.80
N ASN A 352 -8.99 5.87 5.74
CA ASN A 352 -8.77 6.08 7.16
C ASN A 352 -7.46 5.42 7.63
N ASN A 353 -7.18 4.20 7.17
CA ASN A 353 -5.93 3.50 7.47
C ASN A 353 -4.72 4.22 6.88
N MET A 354 -4.80 4.72 5.64
CA MET A 354 -3.69 5.47 5.04
C MET A 354 -3.41 6.79 5.78
N LYS A 355 -4.46 7.46 6.24
CA LYS A 355 -4.34 8.65 7.09
C LYS A 355 -3.70 8.31 8.44
N MET A 356 -4.13 7.24 9.07
CA MET A 356 -3.58 6.74 10.33
C MET A 356 -2.11 6.34 10.16
N LEU A 357 -1.76 5.54 9.14
CA LEU A 357 -0.38 5.13 8.84
C LEU A 357 0.54 6.32 8.59
N THR A 358 0.05 7.36 7.90
CA THR A 358 0.81 8.60 7.69
C THR A 358 1.18 9.30 9.00
N SER A 359 0.33 9.16 10.03
CA SER A 359 0.59 9.70 11.37
C SER A 359 1.44 8.75 12.22
N LEU A 360 1.31 7.45 12.01
CA LEU A 360 1.99 6.40 12.78
C LEU A 360 3.46 6.25 12.38
N ILE A 361 3.75 6.09 11.08
CA ILE A 361 5.08 5.73 10.59
C ILE A 361 6.19 6.67 11.10
N PRO A 362 6.03 8.01 11.12
CA PRO A 362 7.04 8.90 11.68
C PRO A 362 7.29 8.69 13.19
N GLN A 363 6.34 8.12 13.92
CA GLN A 363 6.48 7.85 15.36
C GLN A 363 7.18 6.52 15.66
N LEU A 364 7.41 5.71 14.62
CA LEU A 364 8.18 4.47 14.72
C LEU A 364 9.71 4.71 14.58
N ASP A 365 10.10 5.91 14.15
CA ASP A 365 11.51 6.28 14.04
C ASP A 365 12.19 6.30 15.42
N GLY A 366 13.40 5.73 15.48
CA GLY A 366 14.17 5.63 16.72
C GLY A 366 13.87 4.40 17.58
N TYR A 367 12.93 3.55 17.16
CA TYR A 367 12.64 2.25 17.77
C TYR A 367 13.10 1.10 16.87
N ASP A 368 13.47 -0.01 17.49
CA ASP A 368 13.90 -1.21 16.75
C ASP A 368 12.71 -2.02 16.23
N SER A 369 11.60 -1.97 16.91
CA SER A 369 10.34 -2.60 16.48
C SER A 369 9.88 -2.10 15.11
N LYS A 370 9.33 -3.00 14.28
CA LYS A 370 8.97 -2.71 12.89
C LYS A 370 7.52 -3.06 12.60
N LEU A 371 6.80 -2.18 11.90
CA LEU A 371 5.53 -2.52 11.26
C LEU A 371 5.85 -3.33 10.00
N ILE A 372 5.52 -4.62 10.01
CA ILE A 372 5.96 -5.59 8.99
C ILE A 372 4.84 -6.04 8.05
N LEU A 373 3.57 -5.86 8.45
CA LEU A 373 2.44 -6.24 7.61
C LEU A 373 1.22 -5.37 7.91
N TYR A 374 0.54 -4.97 6.86
CA TYR A 374 -0.79 -4.36 6.86
C TYR A 374 -1.76 -5.27 6.11
N SER A 375 -2.81 -5.70 6.76
CA SER A 375 -3.80 -6.60 6.19
C SER A 375 -5.21 -6.11 6.51
N TYR A 376 -5.69 -5.14 5.74
CA TYR A 376 -7.03 -4.56 5.83
C TYR A 376 -7.29 -3.83 7.16
N ASP A 377 -7.87 -4.53 8.12
CA ASP A 377 -8.20 -4.06 9.48
C ASP A 377 -7.17 -4.45 10.54
N SER A 378 -6.03 -5.02 10.13
CA SER A 378 -5.00 -5.56 11.01
C SER A 378 -3.60 -5.05 10.66
N PHE A 379 -2.79 -4.80 11.68
CA PHE A 379 -1.39 -4.36 11.62
C PHE A 379 -0.53 -5.32 12.42
N LEU A 380 0.49 -5.90 11.78
CA LEU A 380 1.43 -6.80 12.42
C LEU A 380 2.77 -6.10 12.63
N PHE A 381 3.24 -6.13 13.87
CA PHE A 381 4.53 -5.61 14.28
C PHE A 381 5.47 -6.74 14.64
N ASP A 382 6.73 -6.60 14.28
CA ASP A 382 7.83 -7.35 14.84
C ASP A 382 8.40 -6.51 15.98
N PHE A 383 8.10 -6.90 17.21
CA PHE A 383 8.34 -6.11 18.41
C PHE A 383 9.61 -6.55 19.10
N ASN A 384 10.55 -5.59 19.26
CA ASN A 384 11.70 -5.73 20.15
C ASN A 384 11.26 -5.39 21.59
N ILE A 385 11.48 -6.30 22.52
CA ILE A 385 11.09 -6.12 23.93
C ILE A 385 11.80 -4.92 24.56
N ASP A 386 12.99 -4.57 24.10
CA ASP A 386 13.77 -3.44 24.61
C ASP A 386 13.11 -2.08 24.35
N ASP A 387 12.23 -1.98 23.34
CA ASP A 387 11.42 -0.77 23.09
C ASP A 387 10.38 -0.50 24.18
N GLY A 388 10.01 -1.53 24.95
CA GLY A 388 9.14 -1.45 26.13
C GLY A 388 7.64 -1.35 25.82
N LEU A 389 6.83 -1.66 26.82
CA LEU A 389 5.37 -1.66 26.69
C LEU A 389 4.77 -0.26 26.44
N ASP A 390 5.42 0.78 26.93
CA ASP A 390 4.97 2.17 26.73
C ASP A 390 5.02 2.57 25.23
N TYR A 391 5.98 2.01 24.49
CA TYR A 391 5.99 2.17 23.03
C TYR A 391 4.76 1.51 22.40
N LEU A 392 4.43 0.26 22.77
CA LEU A 392 3.23 -0.41 22.27
C LEU A 392 1.92 0.33 22.64
N LYS A 393 1.84 0.90 23.84
CA LYS A 393 0.70 1.74 24.25
C LYS A 393 0.56 2.96 23.37
N LYS A 394 1.66 3.64 23.04
CA LYS A 394 1.66 4.80 22.11
C LYS A 394 1.21 4.38 20.72
N VAL A 395 1.78 3.30 20.17
CA VAL A 395 1.40 2.76 18.86
C VAL A 395 -0.09 2.41 18.81
N LYS A 396 -0.57 1.69 19.83
CA LYS A 396 -2.00 1.34 19.97
C LYS A 396 -2.89 2.58 19.96
N ASN A 397 -2.55 3.60 20.75
CA ASN A 397 -3.35 4.83 20.82
C ASN A 397 -3.44 5.56 19.48
N VAL A 398 -2.34 5.58 18.69
CA VAL A 398 -2.35 6.17 17.35
C VAL A 398 -3.23 5.36 16.40
N ILE A 399 -3.13 4.03 16.42
CA ILE A 399 -3.96 3.14 15.59
C ILE A 399 -5.43 3.32 15.95
N GLU A 400 -5.76 3.36 17.22
CA GLU A 400 -7.13 3.59 17.72
C GLU A 400 -7.66 5.00 17.47
N GLN A 401 -6.81 5.92 17.02
CA GLN A 401 -7.14 7.33 16.83
C GLN A 401 -7.75 7.95 18.10
N ASN A 402 -7.03 7.79 19.21
CA ASN A 402 -7.42 8.19 20.55
C ASN A 402 -8.71 7.47 21.05
N GLY A 403 -8.79 6.18 20.84
CA GLY A 403 -9.89 5.34 21.30
C GLY A 403 -11.13 5.31 20.39
N LYS A 404 -11.11 6.05 19.28
CA LYS A 404 -12.26 6.10 18.34
C LYS A 404 -12.52 4.73 17.69
N TYR A 405 -11.48 4.00 17.35
CA TYR A 405 -11.54 2.69 16.72
C TYR A 405 -10.73 1.66 17.53
N PRO A 406 -11.30 1.07 18.58
CA PRO A 406 -10.57 0.15 19.45
C PRO A 406 -9.98 -1.05 18.71
N VAL A 407 -8.79 -1.49 19.12
CA VAL A 407 -8.13 -2.66 18.59
C VAL A 407 -8.00 -3.76 19.65
N LYS A 408 -8.06 -5.01 19.20
CA LYS A 408 -7.60 -6.17 19.95
C LYS A 408 -6.10 -6.34 19.71
N VAL A 409 -5.39 -6.70 20.78
CA VAL A 409 -3.94 -6.88 20.72
C VAL A 409 -3.62 -8.35 20.92
N GLY A 410 -3.11 -8.98 19.86
CA GLY A 410 -2.56 -10.32 19.88
C GLY A 410 -1.04 -10.28 20.01
N TRP A 411 -0.47 -11.24 20.73
CA TRP A 411 0.97 -11.33 20.98
C TRP A 411 1.42 -12.78 20.91
N GLY A 412 2.52 -13.08 20.24
CA GLY A 412 3.04 -14.45 20.13
C GLY A 412 4.45 -14.54 19.59
N ASN A 413 5.11 -15.68 19.84
CA ASN A 413 6.45 -15.95 19.31
C ASN A 413 6.41 -16.27 17.80
N SER A 414 5.25 -16.62 17.28
CA SER A 414 4.99 -16.77 15.84
C SER A 414 3.65 -16.13 15.46
N TYR A 415 3.44 -15.86 14.19
CA TYR A 415 2.16 -15.33 13.70
C TYR A 415 0.99 -16.32 13.86
N HIS A 416 1.30 -17.59 14.17
CA HIS A 416 0.32 -18.63 14.45
C HIS A 416 -0.13 -18.66 15.90
N ASP A 417 0.80 -18.43 16.84
CA ASP A 417 0.59 -18.67 18.28
C ASP A 417 0.19 -17.39 19.03
N MET A 418 -0.65 -16.58 18.38
CA MET A 418 -1.12 -15.31 18.93
C MET A 418 -2.10 -15.51 20.09
N LYS A 419 -1.81 -14.91 21.23
CA LYS A 419 -2.69 -14.85 22.43
C LYS A 419 -3.23 -13.43 22.56
N ASP A 420 -4.52 -13.31 22.84
CA ASP A 420 -5.14 -12.03 23.15
C ASP A 420 -4.60 -11.49 24.48
N ILE A 421 -4.06 -10.29 24.45
CA ILE A 421 -3.53 -9.56 25.61
C ILE A 421 -4.15 -8.17 25.74
N THR A 422 -5.27 -7.92 25.08
CA THR A 422 -5.95 -6.61 25.04
C THR A 422 -6.17 -6.03 26.42
N GLU A 423 -6.54 -6.88 27.41
CA GLU A 423 -6.77 -6.45 28.79
C GLU A 423 -5.55 -5.83 29.47
N LYS A 424 -4.32 -6.18 29.05
CA LYS A 424 -3.08 -5.58 29.60
C LYS A 424 -2.86 -4.12 29.17
N PHE A 425 -3.66 -3.62 28.25
CA PHE A 425 -3.62 -2.25 27.72
C PHE A 425 -4.84 -1.42 28.12
N VAL A 426 -5.70 -1.96 28.98
CA VAL A 426 -6.79 -1.20 29.62
C VAL A 426 -6.21 -0.63 30.91
N ASP A 427 -6.21 0.68 31.06
CA ASP A 427 -5.76 1.40 32.28
C ASP A 427 -6.76 1.22 33.41
#